data_2b366af8dfc257b8dd4c3597918e1a07
#
_entry.id   2b366af8dfc257b8dd4c3597918e1a07
#
_cell.length_a   1.000
_cell.length_b   1.000
_cell.length_c   1.000
_cell.angle_alpha   90.00
_cell.angle_beta   90.00
_cell.angle_gamma   90.00
#
_symmetry.space_group_name_H-M   'P 1'
#
loop_
_entity.id
_entity.type
_entity.pdbx_description
1 polymer ?
#
loop_
_entity_poly.entity_id
_entity_poly.type
_entity_poly.pdbx_seq_one_letter_code
_entity_poly.pdbx_strand_id
1 'polypeptide(L)'
;MDSWEMGAQNWSPRLREEFKKRRGYDPQPYFPVYAGLVVGDKNISERFLWDLRQTMQELMLENHSLFVKAYARQHGMQLSIEPYDMNPMQDLELGASADIPMCEFWSPGGYNTSFSAIEGSSLANIKGQRVVPSEAFTAAGDGWRQHPASMKNQTDWAFAAGINRLTYHTFQHQALPDSLRPGMTMGPYGVHWDRNQTWWPYVDAYHTYVARCQYLLQKGQTVADILYLAPEEAPFVFRAPKSALTGDYMVDKREYNFDACPPSLFHTAFVEDGKIKFPSGMEYRLLVLPAFKTMTLDLLKKIESLVKDGAVVIGLPPVQTPGLTGYPDSDRKLQQAVENLWGGSQLPEGLKFHTYGKGRIAWGTDIQNHLDNLYPDFDLTSKVLREMHVPVDFLSDQGTVRYIHKQVDDVDYFFVSNRMDKDMSVNAHFRASGKQPYLWDPVTGKTSLIPVSTDNGKQTSLELAFAPYQSYFVFFSGDRQSVMLQIYFTPI
;
A
#
# COMPACT_ATOMS: atom_id res chain seq x y z
N MET A 1 7.88 0.94 17.19
CA MET A 1 9.27 1.05 16.71
C MET A 1 9.26 2.05 15.59
N ASP A 2 10.08 3.02 15.73
CA ASP A 2 10.40 4.01 14.72
C ASP A 2 11.20 3.37 13.57
N SER A 3 11.49 4.13 12.52
CA SER A 3 12.32 3.71 11.42
C SER A 3 13.61 3.08 11.91
N TRP A 4 14.02 2.01 11.29
CA TRP A 4 15.22 1.30 11.68
C TRP A 4 16.39 1.71 10.80
N GLU A 5 17.01 2.80 11.12
CA GLU A 5 18.18 3.33 10.43
C GLU A 5 19.44 2.46 10.66
N MET A 6 19.33 1.18 10.38
CA MET A 6 20.49 0.29 10.50
C MET A 6 21.22 0.20 9.15
N GLY A 7 22.52 0.39 9.21
CA GLY A 7 23.36 0.05 8.08
C GLY A 7 23.28 -1.44 7.72
N ALA A 8 23.78 -1.82 6.55
CA ALA A 8 23.78 -3.19 6.08
C ALA A 8 24.45 -4.13 7.10
N GLN A 9 23.70 -5.09 7.62
CA GLN A 9 24.22 -6.17 8.48
C GLN A 9 24.58 -7.35 7.59
N ASN A 10 25.86 -7.65 7.47
CA ASN A 10 26.36 -8.66 6.54
C ASN A 10 27.10 -9.81 7.18
N TRP A 11 27.26 -9.82 8.50
CA TRP A 11 27.97 -10.89 9.20
C TRP A 11 27.54 -11.10 10.66
N SER A 12 27.46 -12.36 11.07
CA SER A 12 27.43 -12.80 12.48
C SER A 12 28.19 -14.09 12.65
N PRO A 13 28.65 -14.44 13.86
CA PRO A 13 29.36 -15.72 14.11
C PRO A 13 28.56 -16.96 13.73
N ARG A 14 27.23 -16.87 13.74
CA ARG A 14 26.31 -17.98 13.40
C ARG A 14 25.86 -17.98 11.95
N LEU A 15 26.19 -16.97 11.16
CA LEU A 15 25.64 -16.79 9.81
C LEU A 15 25.91 -18.02 8.93
N ARG A 16 27.10 -18.60 8.97
CA ARG A 16 27.46 -19.78 8.16
C ARG A 16 26.57 -20.98 8.49
N GLU A 17 26.32 -21.24 9.77
CA GLU A 17 25.46 -22.35 10.22
C GLU A 17 23.99 -22.13 9.83
N GLU A 18 23.48 -20.94 10.07
CA GLU A 18 22.10 -20.57 9.73
C GLU A 18 21.88 -20.57 8.22
N PHE A 19 22.85 -20.11 7.44
CA PHE A 19 22.80 -20.19 5.98
C PHE A 19 22.73 -21.66 5.51
N LYS A 20 23.63 -22.54 6.02
CA LYS A 20 23.59 -23.96 5.68
C LYS A 20 22.26 -24.61 5.99
N LYS A 21 21.70 -24.29 7.14
CA LYS A 21 20.41 -24.82 7.58
C LYS A 21 19.27 -24.41 6.64
N ARG A 22 19.30 -23.18 6.14
CA ARG A 22 18.23 -22.60 5.30
C ARG A 22 18.40 -22.90 3.82
N ARG A 23 19.62 -22.84 3.32
CA ARG A 23 19.92 -22.97 1.87
C ARG A 23 20.41 -24.35 1.46
N GLY A 24 20.81 -25.19 2.41
CA GLY A 24 21.23 -26.58 2.15
C GLY A 24 22.64 -26.74 1.60
N TYR A 25 23.44 -25.67 1.52
CA TYR A 25 24.83 -25.71 1.07
C TYR A 25 25.73 -24.79 1.90
N ASP A 26 27.08 -25.00 1.78
CA ASP A 26 28.05 -24.19 2.51
C ASP A 26 28.33 -22.86 1.79
N PRO A 27 28.12 -21.68 2.42
CA PRO A 27 28.42 -20.40 1.79
C PRO A 27 29.93 -20.10 1.66
N GLN A 28 30.81 -20.83 2.39
CA GLN A 28 32.23 -20.51 2.46
C GLN A 28 32.92 -20.42 1.09
N PRO A 29 32.70 -21.32 0.11
CA PRO A 29 33.33 -21.22 -1.21
C PRO A 29 32.94 -19.94 -1.97
N TYR A 30 31.84 -19.31 -1.60
CA TYR A 30 31.28 -18.10 -2.27
C TYR A 30 31.67 -16.81 -1.57
N PHE A 31 32.35 -16.83 -0.42
CA PHE A 31 32.75 -15.62 0.30
C PHE A 31 33.55 -14.60 -0.52
N PRO A 32 34.37 -14.99 -1.52
CA PRO A 32 35.05 -14.02 -2.37
C PRO A 32 34.06 -13.05 -3.11
N VAL A 33 32.78 -13.43 -3.27
CA VAL A 33 31.75 -12.56 -3.85
C VAL A 33 31.51 -11.30 -3.01
N TYR A 34 31.71 -11.36 -1.68
CA TYR A 34 31.67 -10.17 -0.81
C TYR A 34 32.72 -9.11 -1.18
N ALA A 35 33.85 -9.55 -1.74
CA ALA A 35 34.89 -8.64 -2.23
C ALA A 35 34.69 -8.24 -3.69
N GLY A 36 33.53 -8.52 -4.28
CA GLY A 36 33.20 -8.21 -5.67
C GLY A 36 33.81 -9.17 -6.69
N LEU A 37 34.36 -10.32 -6.24
CA LEU A 37 34.92 -11.34 -7.13
C LEU A 37 33.82 -12.26 -7.68
N VAL A 38 33.97 -12.74 -8.88
CA VAL A 38 33.07 -13.75 -9.48
C VAL A 38 33.55 -15.15 -9.06
N VAL A 39 32.65 -15.95 -8.50
CA VAL A 39 32.87 -17.35 -8.15
C VAL A 39 32.06 -18.24 -9.09
N GLY A 40 32.71 -19.18 -9.76
CA GLY A 40 32.08 -19.94 -10.85
C GLY A 40 31.85 -19.07 -12.07
N ASP A 41 30.67 -18.56 -12.19
CA ASP A 41 30.30 -17.54 -13.18
C ASP A 41 29.45 -16.45 -12.53
N LYS A 42 29.05 -15.44 -13.33
CA LYS A 42 28.23 -14.32 -12.86
C LYS A 42 26.85 -14.80 -12.34
N ASN A 43 26.23 -15.76 -13.02
CA ASN A 43 24.93 -16.29 -12.62
C ASN A 43 24.99 -17.03 -11.28
N ILE A 44 26.04 -17.84 -11.07
CA ILE A 44 26.27 -18.53 -9.79
C ILE A 44 26.49 -17.52 -8.66
N SER A 45 27.30 -16.49 -8.90
CA SER A 45 27.58 -15.44 -7.92
C SER A 45 26.32 -14.63 -7.55
N GLU A 46 25.49 -14.26 -8.51
CA GLU A 46 24.23 -13.54 -8.27
C GLU A 46 23.21 -14.38 -7.49
N ARG A 47 23.11 -15.69 -7.79
CA ARG A 47 22.26 -16.62 -7.04
C ARG A 47 22.70 -16.77 -5.60
N PHE A 48 24.02 -16.85 -5.35
CA PHE A 48 24.55 -16.84 -4.00
C PHE A 48 24.21 -15.55 -3.26
N LEU A 49 24.35 -14.40 -3.89
CA LEU A 49 24.01 -13.10 -3.30
C LEU A 49 22.53 -13.01 -2.96
N TRP A 50 21.65 -13.57 -3.79
CA TRP A 50 20.23 -13.65 -3.49
C TRP A 50 19.97 -14.54 -2.26
N ASP A 51 20.51 -15.76 -2.22
CA ASP A 51 20.41 -16.67 -1.07
C ASP A 51 20.92 -16.02 0.22
N LEU A 52 22.00 -15.24 0.12
CA LEU A 52 22.56 -14.51 1.25
C LEU A 52 21.60 -13.43 1.76
N ARG A 53 21.11 -12.57 0.87
CA ARG A 53 20.16 -11.49 1.21
C ARG A 53 18.89 -12.05 1.83
N GLN A 54 18.33 -13.11 1.26
CA GLN A 54 17.16 -13.78 1.85
C GLN A 54 17.46 -14.37 3.23
N THR A 55 18.64 -14.96 3.41
CA THR A 55 19.07 -15.48 4.72
C THR A 55 19.15 -14.35 5.75
N MET A 56 19.70 -13.20 5.38
CA MET A 56 19.77 -12.03 6.27
C MET A 56 18.37 -11.52 6.64
N GLN A 57 17.48 -11.37 5.67
CA GLN A 57 16.10 -10.96 5.91
C GLN A 57 15.37 -11.91 6.86
N GLU A 58 15.43 -13.22 6.61
CA GLU A 58 14.81 -14.23 7.46
C GLU A 58 15.32 -14.15 8.90
N LEU A 59 16.66 -14.04 9.07
CA LEU A 59 17.27 -13.91 10.40
C LEU A 59 16.83 -12.63 11.12
N MET A 60 16.70 -11.53 10.41
CA MET A 60 16.23 -10.27 10.97
C MET A 60 14.75 -10.37 11.38
N LEU A 61 13.90 -10.92 10.53
CA LEU A 61 12.49 -11.14 10.87
C LEU A 61 12.36 -12.03 12.11
N GLU A 62 13.03 -13.17 12.15
CA GLU A 62 12.93 -14.13 13.26
C GLU A 62 13.51 -13.60 14.58
N ASN A 63 14.70 -13.02 14.53
CA ASN A 63 15.45 -12.67 15.74
C ASN A 63 15.22 -11.24 16.21
N HIS A 64 14.58 -10.40 15.43
CA HIS A 64 14.23 -9.05 15.81
C HIS A 64 12.71 -8.84 15.83
N SER A 65 12.05 -8.59 14.69
CA SER A 65 10.65 -8.15 14.69
C SER A 65 9.70 -9.20 15.29
N LEU A 66 9.80 -10.47 14.90
CA LEU A 66 8.97 -11.54 15.44
C LEU A 66 9.29 -11.85 16.90
N PHE A 67 10.57 -11.77 17.29
CA PHE A 67 10.98 -11.94 18.69
C PHE A 67 10.39 -10.81 19.56
N VAL A 68 10.57 -9.54 19.17
CA VAL A 68 10.02 -8.39 19.90
C VAL A 68 8.50 -8.46 19.97
N LYS A 69 7.83 -8.85 18.87
CA LYS A 69 6.38 -9.08 18.85
C LYS A 69 5.93 -10.14 19.85
N ALA A 70 6.63 -11.29 19.85
CA ALA A 70 6.29 -12.37 20.79
C ALA A 70 6.49 -11.95 22.25
N TYR A 71 7.57 -11.21 22.52
CA TYR A 71 7.84 -10.66 23.85
C TYR A 71 6.80 -9.60 24.26
N ALA A 72 6.47 -8.66 23.38
CA ALA A 72 5.46 -7.63 23.64
C ALA A 72 4.10 -8.24 23.97
N ARG A 73 3.69 -9.28 23.24
CA ARG A 73 2.42 -10.00 23.49
C ARG A 73 2.34 -10.65 24.87
N GLN A 74 3.47 -11.15 25.41
CA GLN A 74 3.52 -11.69 26.77
C GLN A 74 3.20 -10.63 27.84
N HIS A 75 3.38 -9.35 27.50
CA HIS A 75 3.11 -8.21 28.35
C HIS A 75 1.83 -7.46 27.97
N GLY A 76 0.94 -8.05 27.14
CA GLY A 76 -0.30 -7.44 26.69
C GLY A 76 -0.11 -6.26 25.73
N MET A 77 1.07 -6.14 25.09
CA MET A 77 1.41 -5.09 24.15
C MET A 77 1.35 -5.58 22.71
N GLN A 78 1.21 -4.66 21.77
CA GLN A 78 1.28 -4.88 20.33
C GLN A 78 2.53 -4.22 19.74
N LEU A 79 3.11 -4.83 18.73
CA LEU A 79 4.26 -4.27 18.00
C LEU A 79 3.76 -3.44 16.82
N SER A 80 4.09 -2.14 16.84
CA SER A 80 3.97 -1.25 15.68
C SER A 80 5.34 -1.02 15.06
N ILE A 81 5.44 -1.05 13.74
CA ILE A 81 6.67 -0.82 12.98
C ILE A 81 6.37 0.13 11.83
N GLU A 82 7.25 1.07 11.60
CA GLU A 82 7.37 1.85 10.37
C GLU A 82 8.43 1.20 9.47
N PRO A 83 8.01 0.33 8.54
CA PRO A 83 8.93 -0.49 7.78
C PRO A 83 9.33 0.19 6.47
N TYR A 84 9.91 1.36 6.51
CA TYR A 84 10.27 2.04 5.28
C TYR A 84 11.77 2.23 5.14
N ASP A 85 12.25 2.02 3.89
CA ASP A 85 13.64 2.23 3.44
C ASP A 85 14.69 1.45 4.27
N MET A 86 14.32 0.22 4.65
CA MET A 86 15.03 -0.61 5.61
C MET A 86 15.98 -1.60 4.92
N ASN A 87 17.26 -1.32 4.94
CA ASN A 87 18.28 -2.26 4.48
C ASN A 87 18.75 -3.14 5.68
N PRO A 88 18.80 -4.48 5.58
CA PRO A 88 18.77 -5.30 4.35
C PRO A 88 17.41 -5.96 4.04
N MET A 89 16.32 -5.36 4.40
CA MET A 89 15.01 -5.99 4.36
C MET A 89 14.14 -5.51 3.18
N GLN A 90 13.11 -6.28 2.87
CA GLN A 90 11.97 -5.81 2.11
C GLN A 90 11.01 -5.13 3.08
N ASP A 91 10.61 -3.87 2.82
CA ASP A 91 9.75 -3.08 3.70
C ASP A 91 8.42 -3.78 3.96
N LEU A 92 7.77 -4.30 2.91
CA LEU A 92 6.50 -5.02 3.05
C LEU A 92 6.62 -6.29 3.90
N GLU A 93 7.72 -7.06 3.83
CA GLU A 93 7.92 -8.24 4.68
C GLU A 93 8.11 -7.85 6.15
N LEU A 94 8.87 -6.79 6.40
CA LEU A 94 9.03 -6.27 7.76
C LEU A 94 7.70 -5.79 8.33
N GLY A 95 6.94 -5.00 7.57
CA GLY A 95 5.63 -4.50 7.97
C GLY A 95 4.59 -5.61 8.15
N ALA A 96 4.66 -6.68 7.33
CA ALA A 96 3.79 -7.85 7.50
C ALA A 96 4.02 -8.55 8.85
N SER A 97 5.24 -8.52 9.39
CA SER A 97 5.59 -9.10 10.68
C SER A 97 4.97 -8.33 11.86
N ALA A 98 4.71 -7.02 11.75
CA ALA A 98 4.14 -6.19 12.80
C ALA A 98 2.69 -6.58 13.15
N ASP A 99 2.24 -6.26 14.37
CA ASP A 99 0.81 -6.28 14.69
C ASP A 99 0.11 -5.11 13.99
N ILE A 100 0.74 -3.95 14.00
CA ILE A 100 0.23 -2.71 13.43
C ILE A 100 1.30 -2.15 12.49
N PRO A 101 1.21 -2.37 11.16
CA PRO A 101 2.07 -1.68 10.21
C PRO A 101 1.73 -0.18 10.23
N MET A 102 2.74 0.63 10.43
CA MET A 102 2.65 2.08 10.50
C MET A 102 3.39 2.68 9.29
N CYS A 103 3.16 3.91 8.97
CA CYS A 103 3.86 4.65 7.93
C CYS A 103 4.20 6.07 8.43
N GLU A 104 4.94 6.81 7.63
CA GLU A 104 5.31 8.19 7.92
C GLU A 104 5.05 9.07 6.72
N PHE A 105 4.69 10.33 6.97
CA PHE A 105 4.73 11.36 5.94
C PHE A 105 5.28 12.68 6.46
N TRP A 106 6.05 13.33 5.60
CA TRP A 106 6.70 14.60 5.87
C TRP A 106 5.92 15.77 5.29
N SER A 107 6.08 16.93 5.88
CA SER A 107 5.62 18.19 5.27
C SER A 107 6.28 18.41 3.90
N PRO A 108 5.58 19.08 2.95
CA PRO A 108 6.14 19.36 1.64
C PRO A 108 7.48 20.09 1.72
N GLY A 109 8.46 19.62 0.93
CA GLY A 109 9.84 20.11 0.93
C GLY A 109 10.80 19.33 1.82
N GLY A 110 10.30 18.39 2.63
CA GLY A 110 11.09 17.40 3.34
C GLY A 110 11.33 16.12 2.53
N TYR A 111 11.59 15.02 3.21
CA TYR A 111 11.74 13.71 2.59
C TYR A 111 10.39 13.19 2.06
N ASN A 112 10.37 12.65 0.83
CA ASN A 112 9.13 12.13 0.24
C ASN A 112 8.94 10.65 0.60
N THR A 113 8.11 10.38 1.59
CA THR A 113 7.75 9.05 2.07
C THR A 113 6.37 8.59 1.60
N SER A 114 5.81 9.14 0.53
CA SER A 114 4.48 8.77 0.02
C SER A 114 4.33 7.26 -0.30
N PHE A 115 5.43 6.59 -0.64
CA PHE A 115 5.44 5.13 -0.81
C PHE A 115 5.14 4.38 0.50
N SER A 116 5.63 4.88 1.64
CA SER A 116 5.38 4.29 2.96
C SER A 116 3.88 4.29 3.29
N ALA A 117 3.15 5.36 2.92
CA ALA A 117 1.69 5.41 3.06
C ALA A 117 0.99 4.32 2.23
N ILE A 118 1.47 4.05 1.01
CA ILE A 118 0.95 2.98 0.15
C ILE A 118 1.26 1.60 0.76
N GLU A 119 2.47 1.37 1.24
CA GLU A 119 2.87 0.11 1.87
C GLU A 119 2.07 -0.16 3.16
N GLY A 120 2.00 0.83 4.06
CA GLY A 120 1.28 0.72 5.33
C GLY A 120 -0.22 0.47 5.13
N SER A 121 -0.87 1.20 4.22
CA SER A 121 -2.29 0.98 3.92
C SER A 121 -2.54 -0.36 3.25
N SER A 122 -1.67 -0.80 2.34
CA SER A 122 -1.76 -2.10 1.67
C SER A 122 -1.68 -3.26 2.66
N LEU A 123 -0.69 -3.23 3.56
CA LEU A 123 -0.53 -4.25 4.59
C LEU A 123 -1.73 -4.30 5.53
N ALA A 124 -2.24 -3.15 5.96
CA ALA A 124 -3.41 -3.08 6.83
C ALA A 124 -4.66 -3.66 6.14
N ASN A 125 -4.91 -3.32 4.88
CA ASN A 125 -6.01 -3.86 4.09
C ASN A 125 -5.91 -5.38 3.96
N ILE A 126 -4.78 -5.91 3.51
CA ILE A 126 -4.56 -7.36 3.33
C ILE A 126 -4.71 -8.13 4.65
N LYS A 127 -4.22 -7.56 5.76
CA LYS A 127 -4.34 -8.16 7.10
C LYS A 127 -5.70 -7.94 7.75
N GLY A 128 -6.61 -7.16 7.15
CA GLY A 128 -7.92 -6.82 7.70
C GLY A 128 -7.87 -5.89 8.91
N GLN A 129 -6.80 -5.11 9.01
CA GLN A 129 -6.66 -4.14 10.09
C GLN A 129 -7.43 -2.87 9.75
N ARG A 130 -8.24 -2.41 10.70
CA ARG A 130 -9.06 -1.21 10.51
C ARG A 130 -8.29 0.09 10.70
N VAL A 131 -7.21 0.04 11.47
CA VAL A 131 -6.40 1.22 11.83
C VAL A 131 -5.12 1.21 11.02
N VAL A 132 -4.88 2.30 10.30
CA VAL A 132 -3.66 2.58 9.52
C VAL A 132 -3.02 3.82 10.12
N PRO A 133 -2.10 3.66 11.09
CA PRO A 133 -1.45 4.79 11.72
C PRO A 133 -0.33 5.34 10.85
N SER A 134 -0.08 6.62 11.01
CA SER A 134 1.10 7.28 10.44
C SER A 134 1.72 8.23 11.45
N GLU A 135 3.05 8.27 11.52
CA GLU A 135 3.74 9.44 11.98
C GLU A 135 3.45 10.57 10.99
N ALA A 136 2.99 11.70 11.49
CA ALA A 136 2.34 12.70 10.67
C ALA A 136 3.00 14.07 10.81
N PHE A 137 3.25 14.72 9.66
CA PHE A 137 3.82 16.05 9.58
C PHE A 137 5.24 16.15 10.11
N THR A 138 6.05 15.11 9.96
CA THR A 138 7.50 15.24 10.14
C THR A 138 7.99 16.35 9.21
N ALA A 139 8.72 17.32 9.74
CA ALA A 139 9.12 18.51 9.01
C ALA A 139 10.61 18.76 9.18
N ALA A 140 11.25 19.36 8.19
CA ALA A 140 12.64 19.75 8.23
C ALA A 140 12.75 21.28 8.13
N GLY A 141 12.74 21.98 9.28
CA GLY A 141 13.02 23.40 9.38
C GLY A 141 11.83 24.36 9.22
N ASP A 142 10.62 23.89 8.90
CA ASP A 142 9.44 24.75 8.72
C ASP A 142 8.31 24.53 9.75
N GLY A 143 8.57 23.73 10.77
CA GLY A 143 7.58 23.32 11.78
C GLY A 143 6.86 24.46 12.51
N TRP A 144 7.50 25.63 12.63
CA TRP A 144 6.88 26.83 13.22
C TRP A 144 5.99 27.62 12.26
N ARG A 145 6.08 27.36 10.96
CA ARG A 145 5.26 28.02 9.93
C ARG A 145 4.02 27.23 9.57
N GLN A 146 4.00 25.93 9.87
CA GLN A 146 2.86 25.07 9.63
C GLN A 146 1.68 25.43 10.55
N HIS A 147 0.49 25.38 10.02
CA HIS A 147 -0.75 25.65 10.75
C HIS A 147 -1.89 24.84 10.15
N PRO A 148 -3.04 24.68 10.84
CA PRO A 148 -4.14 23.82 10.39
C PRO A 148 -4.57 24.01 8.94
N ALA A 149 -4.65 25.24 8.43
CA ALA A 149 -5.03 25.49 7.04
C ALA A 149 -3.96 25.02 6.03
N SER A 150 -2.66 25.21 6.35
CA SER A 150 -1.56 24.72 5.48
C SER A 150 -1.47 23.21 5.47
N MET A 151 -1.82 22.55 6.58
CA MET A 151 -1.79 21.07 6.72
C MET A 151 -3.03 20.37 6.18
N LYS A 152 -4.15 21.09 5.96
CA LYS A 152 -5.44 20.51 5.57
C LYS A 152 -5.36 19.65 4.30
N ASN A 153 -4.73 20.17 3.25
CA ASN A 153 -4.58 19.44 1.99
C ASN A 153 -3.77 18.16 2.13
N GLN A 154 -2.70 18.18 2.94
CA GLN A 154 -1.89 16.99 3.20
C GLN A 154 -2.61 15.98 4.11
N THR A 155 -3.41 16.47 5.07
CA THR A 155 -4.30 15.62 5.87
C THR A 155 -5.27 14.84 4.98
N ASP A 156 -5.91 15.53 4.03
CA ASP A 156 -6.87 14.92 3.11
C ASP A 156 -6.20 13.94 2.16
N TRP A 157 -4.97 14.25 1.74
CA TRP A 157 -4.16 13.31 0.99
C TRP A 157 -3.88 12.04 1.80
N ALA A 158 -3.47 12.17 3.06
CA ALA A 158 -3.21 11.03 3.92
C ALA A 158 -4.47 10.15 4.09
N PHE A 159 -5.63 10.77 4.25
CA PHE A 159 -6.92 10.05 4.33
C PHE A 159 -7.24 9.32 3.02
N ALA A 160 -7.05 9.95 1.87
CA ALA A 160 -7.26 9.32 0.57
C ALA A 160 -6.24 8.20 0.28
N ALA A 161 -5.01 8.30 0.81
CA ALA A 161 -4.00 7.26 0.75
C ALA A 161 -4.31 6.04 1.65
N GLY A 162 -5.32 6.14 2.53
CA GLY A 162 -5.76 5.07 3.42
C GLY A 162 -5.35 5.23 4.88
N ILE A 163 -4.55 6.25 5.22
CA ILE A 163 -4.18 6.58 6.60
C ILE A 163 -5.45 7.03 7.34
N ASN A 164 -5.64 6.55 8.57
CA ASN A 164 -6.81 6.88 9.36
C ASN A 164 -6.52 7.02 10.87
N ARG A 165 -5.25 7.14 11.24
CA ARG A 165 -4.78 7.53 12.56
C ARG A 165 -3.52 8.36 12.42
N LEU A 166 -3.57 9.63 12.81
CA LEU A 166 -2.43 10.53 12.81
C LEU A 166 -1.77 10.54 14.18
N THR A 167 -0.46 10.26 14.22
CA THR A 167 0.42 10.45 15.37
C THR A 167 1.30 11.64 15.05
N TYR A 168 1.03 12.78 15.69
CA TYR A 168 1.67 14.03 15.31
C TYR A 168 3.15 14.07 15.70
N HIS A 169 3.98 14.41 14.78
CA HIS A 169 5.38 14.73 14.98
C HIS A 169 5.59 16.25 14.95
N THR A 170 5.71 16.94 16.19
CA THR A 170 5.82 16.32 17.50
C THR A 170 4.95 17.03 18.54
N PHE A 171 4.51 16.29 19.57
CA PHE A 171 3.96 16.85 20.81
C PHE A 171 5.04 16.75 21.90
N GLN A 172 5.82 17.81 22.07
CA GLN A 172 6.94 17.84 23.00
C GLN A 172 6.47 18.18 24.41
N HIS A 173 7.00 17.48 25.41
CA HIS A 173 6.79 17.83 26.81
C HIS A 173 7.34 19.24 27.12
N GLN A 174 6.46 20.14 27.58
CA GLN A 174 6.78 21.54 27.87
C GLN A 174 6.96 21.77 29.38
N ALA A 175 8.12 21.39 29.92
CA ALA A 175 8.45 21.56 31.34
C ALA A 175 8.91 22.98 31.72
N LEU A 176 9.30 23.79 30.74
CA LEU A 176 9.81 25.12 30.97
C LEU A 176 8.69 26.17 31.16
N PRO A 177 8.90 27.25 31.94
CA PRO A 177 7.93 28.32 32.05
C PRO A 177 7.74 29.05 30.72
N ASP A 178 6.56 29.62 30.51
CA ASP A 178 6.16 30.28 29.25
C ASP A 178 7.01 31.52 28.90
N SER A 179 7.80 32.05 29.85
CA SER A 179 8.77 33.11 29.60
C SER A 179 10.01 32.66 28.79
N LEU A 180 10.25 31.33 28.72
CA LEU A 180 11.37 30.73 27.98
C LEU A 180 10.87 30.13 26.68
N ARG A 181 10.57 30.98 25.71
CA ARG A 181 10.13 30.56 24.37
C ARG A 181 11.31 30.27 23.46
N PRO A 182 11.17 29.31 22.56
CA PRO A 182 10.00 28.52 22.20
C PRO A 182 9.72 27.31 23.11
N GLY A 183 10.36 27.18 24.25
CA GLY A 183 10.26 26.06 25.17
C GLY A 183 11.13 24.89 24.72
N MET A 184 10.73 23.68 25.08
CA MET A 184 11.41 22.46 24.66
C MET A 184 10.93 22.06 23.26
N THR A 185 11.88 21.69 22.38
CA THR A 185 11.61 21.26 21.01
C THR A 185 12.47 20.04 20.67
N MET A 186 12.11 19.32 19.62
CA MET A 186 12.94 18.28 19.01
C MET A 186 13.96 18.87 18.01
N GLY A 187 14.29 20.15 18.11
CA GLY A 187 15.17 20.83 17.16
C GLY A 187 14.44 21.23 15.88
N PRO A 188 15.04 20.99 14.68
CA PRO A 188 14.45 21.42 13.41
C PRO A 188 13.31 20.53 12.90
N TYR A 189 13.10 19.36 13.51
CA TYR A 189 12.17 18.35 13.02
C TYR A 189 10.76 18.51 13.60
N GLY A 190 9.77 18.20 12.76
CA GLY A 190 8.36 18.14 13.13
C GLY A 190 7.65 19.48 13.21
N VAL A 191 6.33 19.41 13.17
CA VAL A 191 5.43 20.52 13.50
C VAL A 191 5.23 20.54 15.00
N HIS A 192 5.37 21.70 15.63
CA HIS A 192 5.28 21.82 17.09
C HIS A 192 3.82 21.93 17.53
N TRP A 193 3.26 20.84 18.06
CA TRP A 193 1.85 20.72 18.48
C TRP A 193 1.69 21.04 19.95
N ASP A 194 1.94 22.28 20.35
CA ASP A 194 1.88 22.68 21.75
C ASP A 194 1.44 24.14 21.95
N ARG A 195 1.31 24.53 23.21
CA ARG A 195 0.85 25.86 23.64
C ARG A 195 1.73 27.05 23.18
N ASN A 196 2.92 26.78 22.64
CA ASN A 196 3.81 27.83 22.12
C ASN A 196 3.47 28.21 20.67
N GLN A 197 2.64 27.43 19.98
CA GLN A 197 2.09 27.77 18.68
C GLN A 197 1.00 28.83 18.79
N THR A 198 0.98 29.79 17.86
CA THR A 198 0.00 30.88 17.85
C THR A 198 -1.43 30.42 17.62
N TRP A 199 -1.62 29.33 16.91
CA TRP A 199 -2.93 28.74 16.57
C TRP A 199 -3.42 27.70 17.59
N TRP A 200 -2.61 27.34 18.59
CA TRP A 200 -2.95 26.30 19.57
C TRP A 200 -4.29 26.51 20.29
N PRO A 201 -4.68 27.71 20.69
CA PRO A 201 -5.99 27.95 21.33
C PRO A 201 -7.21 27.59 20.46
N TYR A 202 -7.02 27.41 19.15
CA TYR A 202 -8.07 27.11 18.16
C TYR A 202 -7.93 25.73 17.53
N VAL A 203 -7.02 24.90 18.03
CA VAL A 203 -6.68 23.59 17.43
C VAL A 203 -7.83 22.59 17.50
N ASP A 204 -8.77 22.76 18.42
CA ASP A 204 -9.94 21.92 18.62
C ASP A 204 -10.80 21.80 17.36
N ALA A 205 -10.92 22.87 16.57
CA ALA A 205 -11.65 22.85 15.30
C ALA A 205 -11.00 21.87 14.31
N TYR A 206 -9.68 21.90 14.19
CA TYR A 206 -8.92 21.00 13.33
C TYR A 206 -8.96 19.55 13.86
N HIS A 207 -8.75 19.36 15.15
CA HIS A 207 -8.81 18.03 15.77
C HIS A 207 -10.21 17.42 15.67
N THR A 208 -11.27 18.21 15.76
CA THR A 208 -12.65 17.74 15.54
C THR A 208 -12.84 17.24 14.11
N TYR A 209 -12.36 17.99 13.12
CA TYR A 209 -12.36 17.56 11.72
C TYR A 209 -11.61 16.24 11.52
N VAL A 210 -10.37 16.17 12.02
CA VAL A 210 -9.52 14.97 11.92
C VAL A 210 -10.17 13.78 12.60
N ALA A 211 -10.70 13.95 13.82
CA ALA A 211 -11.35 12.87 14.58
C ALA A 211 -12.57 12.32 13.84
N ARG A 212 -13.40 13.18 13.24
CA ARG A 212 -14.56 12.78 12.45
C ARG A 212 -14.16 11.98 11.22
N CYS A 213 -13.15 12.43 10.47
CA CYS A 213 -12.64 11.71 9.32
C CYS A 213 -12.03 10.35 9.71
N GLN A 214 -11.17 10.32 10.73
CA GLN A 214 -10.57 9.08 11.21
C GLN A 214 -11.61 8.07 11.70
N TYR A 215 -12.64 8.53 12.40
CA TYR A 215 -13.72 7.66 12.88
C TYR A 215 -14.41 6.91 11.75
N LEU A 216 -14.76 7.60 10.66
CA LEU A 216 -15.39 6.98 9.50
C LEU A 216 -14.40 6.09 8.74
N LEU A 217 -13.19 6.58 8.49
CA LEU A 217 -12.19 5.84 7.71
C LEU A 217 -11.69 4.55 8.40
N GLN A 218 -11.90 4.41 9.71
CA GLN A 218 -11.64 3.17 10.46
C GLN A 218 -12.78 2.16 10.35
N LYS A 219 -13.93 2.53 9.75
CA LYS A 219 -15.04 1.61 9.53
C LYS A 219 -14.94 0.93 8.18
N GLY A 220 -15.58 -0.23 8.10
CA GLY A 220 -15.69 -0.97 6.86
C GLY A 220 -14.36 -1.43 6.27
N GLN A 221 -14.43 -1.91 5.04
CA GLN A 221 -13.31 -2.41 4.27
C GLN A 221 -13.00 -1.46 3.11
N THR A 222 -11.72 -1.28 2.80
CA THR A 222 -11.31 -0.55 1.61
C THR A 222 -11.66 -1.35 0.36
N VAL A 223 -12.18 -0.69 -0.66
CA VAL A 223 -12.42 -1.30 -1.97
C VAL A 223 -11.19 -1.09 -2.85
N ALA A 224 -10.62 -2.19 -3.34
CA ALA A 224 -9.49 -2.17 -4.29
C ALA A 224 -9.66 -3.31 -5.32
N ASP A 225 -9.22 -3.06 -6.54
CA ASP A 225 -9.36 -4.03 -7.64
C ASP A 225 -8.04 -4.71 -8.01
N ILE A 226 -6.92 -4.03 -7.76
CA ILE A 226 -5.59 -4.43 -8.23
C ILE A 226 -4.72 -4.83 -7.04
N LEU A 227 -4.07 -5.99 -7.17
CA LEU A 227 -3.05 -6.46 -6.24
C LEU A 227 -1.70 -6.51 -6.95
N TYR A 228 -0.76 -5.66 -6.54
CA TYR A 228 0.63 -5.73 -7.01
C TYR A 228 1.41 -6.71 -6.13
N LEU A 229 1.97 -7.75 -6.73
CA LEU A 229 2.87 -8.67 -6.03
C LEU A 229 4.27 -8.08 -5.96
N ALA A 230 4.83 -7.94 -4.77
CA ALA A 230 6.23 -7.56 -4.62
C ALA A 230 7.16 -8.72 -5.05
N PRO A 231 8.34 -8.45 -5.63
CA PRO A 231 9.30 -9.50 -5.95
C PRO A 231 9.89 -10.12 -4.69
N GLU A 232 10.47 -11.31 -4.80
CA GLU A 232 11.20 -11.99 -3.72
C GLU A 232 12.64 -11.44 -3.60
N GLU A 233 12.75 -10.13 -3.37
CA GLU A 233 14.05 -9.43 -3.30
C GLU A 233 14.24 -8.73 -1.94
N ALA A 234 15.47 -8.70 -1.46
CA ALA A 234 15.89 -7.97 -0.28
C ALA A 234 17.28 -7.33 -0.52
N PRO A 235 17.49 -6.03 -0.22
CA PRO A 235 16.45 -5.07 0.18
C PRO A 235 15.48 -4.73 -0.96
N PHE A 236 14.26 -4.35 -0.61
CA PHE A 236 13.29 -3.89 -1.59
C PHE A 236 12.27 -2.93 -0.96
N VAL A 237 12.03 -1.82 -1.65
CA VAL A 237 10.99 -0.83 -1.34
C VAL A 237 9.95 -0.87 -2.44
N PHE A 238 8.69 -1.06 -2.10
CA PHE A 238 7.64 -1.05 -3.09
C PHE A 238 7.41 0.37 -3.62
N ARG A 239 7.51 0.51 -4.93
CA ARG A 239 7.15 1.74 -5.65
C ARG A 239 6.07 1.40 -6.67
N ALA A 240 4.88 1.94 -6.47
CA ALA A 240 3.80 1.78 -7.44
C ALA A 240 4.23 2.32 -8.81
N PRO A 241 3.69 1.80 -9.91
CA PRO A 241 3.86 2.41 -11.23
C PRO A 241 3.49 3.90 -11.17
N LYS A 242 4.32 4.78 -11.70
CA LYS A 242 4.02 6.22 -11.75
C LYS A 242 2.74 6.50 -12.51
N SER A 243 2.49 5.72 -13.56
CA SER A 243 1.26 5.78 -14.35
C SER A 243 -0.02 5.45 -13.57
N ALA A 244 0.09 4.73 -12.44
CA ALA A 244 -1.03 4.44 -11.53
C ALA A 244 -1.35 5.60 -10.57
N LEU A 245 -0.53 6.64 -10.60
CA LEU A 245 -0.60 7.76 -9.67
C LEU A 245 -0.74 9.09 -10.41
N THR A 246 -1.23 10.10 -9.70
CA THR A 246 -1.25 11.50 -10.14
C THR A 246 -0.66 12.38 -9.07
N GLY A 247 0.01 13.47 -9.45
CA GLY A 247 0.73 14.36 -8.53
C GLY A 247 2.18 13.92 -8.29
N ASP A 248 2.99 14.82 -7.73
CA ASP A 248 4.43 14.61 -7.56
C ASP A 248 4.81 14.24 -6.11
N TYR A 249 4.38 15.02 -5.14
CA TYR A 249 4.72 14.84 -3.72
C TYR A 249 3.61 14.12 -2.95
N MET A 250 2.38 14.62 -3.09
CA MET A 250 1.16 14.00 -2.57
C MET A 250 0.50 13.24 -3.71
N VAL A 251 0.91 11.98 -3.89
CA VAL A 251 0.45 11.16 -5.01
C VAL A 251 -0.91 10.53 -4.71
N ASP A 252 -1.84 10.67 -5.63
CA ASP A 252 -3.19 10.13 -5.55
C ASP A 252 -3.35 8.95 -6.49
N LYS A 253 -4.01 7.88 -6.06
CA LYS A 253 -4.33 6.72 -6.90
C LYS A 253 -5.35 7.11 -7.96
N ARG A 254 -5.20 6.53 -9.16
CA ARG A 254 -6.12 6.76 -10.28
C ARG A 254 -7.36 5.87 -10.14
N GLU A 255 -8.19 5.90 -11.09
CA GLU A 255 -9.45 5.21 -11.42
C GLU A 255 -9.80 3.93 -10.62
N TYR A 256 -8.81 3.09 -10.35
CA TYR A 256 -8.92 1.84 -9.58
C TYR A 256 -7.93 1.86 -8.43
N ASN A 257 -8.42 1.59 -7.23
CA ASN A 257 -7.56 1.47 -6.06
C ASN A 257 -6.77 0.16 -6.12
N PHE A 258 -5.59 0.15 -5.50
CA PHE A 258 -4.68 -0.98 -5.48
C PHE A 258 -3.99 -1.12 -4.13
N ASP A 259 -3.49 -2.34 -3.87
CA ASP A 259 -2.61 -2.65 -2.76
C ASP A 259 -1.37 -3.41 -3.23
N ALA A 260 -0.29 -3.35 -2.44
CA ALA A 260 0.94 -4.10 -2.62
C ALA A 260 1.03 -5.26 -1.62
N CYS A 261 1.42 -6.43 -2.10
CA CYS A 261 1.46 -7.65 -1.30
C CYS A 261 2.85 -8.27 -1.27
N PRO A 262 3.45 -8.50 -0.09
CA PRO A 262 4.68 -9.28 0.02
C PRO A 262 4.42 -10.77 -0.23
N PRO A 263 5.42 -11.53 -0.69
CA PRO A 263 5.31 -12.96 -0.92
C PRO A 263 4.77 -13.75 0.28
N SER A 264 5.17 -13.41 1.50
CA SER A 264 4.73 -14.11 2.72
C SER A 264 3.21 -14.03 2.92
N LEU A 265 2.60 -12.87 2.75
CA LEU A 265 1.13 -12.71 2.83
C LEU A 265 0.45 -13.30 1.59
N PHE A 266 1.06 -13.21 0.41
CA PHE A 266 0.50 -13.74 -0.83
C PHE A 266 0.28 -15.25 -0.76
N HIS A 267 1.11 -16.00 -0.05
CA HIS A 267 0.89 -17.44 0.17
C HIS A 267 -0.41 -17.76 0.90
N THR A 268 -1.01 -16.83 1.62
CA THR A 268 -2.31 -17.01 2.29
C THR A 268 -3.52 -16.75 1.39
N ALA A 269 -3.32 -16.18 0.21
CA ALA A 269 -4.39 -15.86 -0.73
C ALA A 269 -5.07 -17.12 -1.28
N PHE A 270 -6.34 -17.01 -1.62
CA PHE A 270 -7.13 -18.06 -2.29
C PHE A 270 -8.08 -17.41 -3.31
N VAL A 271 -8.75 -18.22 -4.12
CA VAL A 271 -9.71 -17.71 -5.10
C VAL A 271 -11.11 -18.16 -4.72
N GLU A 272 -12.03 -17.21 -4.74
CA GLU A 272 -13.46 -17.43 -4.60
C GLU A 272 -14.22 -16.47 -5.52
N ASP A 273 -15.19 -16.96 -6.27
CA ASP A 273 -15.98 -16.18 -7.25
C ASP A 273 -15.13 -15.41 -8.28
N GLY A 274 -13.99 -16.00 -8.69
CA GLY A 274 -13.07 -15.39 -9.65
C GLY A 274 -12.25 -14.21 -9.10
N LYS A 275 -12.29 -13.98 -7.80
CA LYS A 275 -11.50 -12.95 -7.11
C LYS A 275 -10.43 -13.57 -6.23
N ILE A 276 -9.31 -12.90 -6.12
CA ILE A 276 -8.25 -13.23 -5.17
C ILE A 276 -8.65 -12.70 -3.82
N LYS A 277 -8.78 -13.57 -2.83
CA LYS A 277 -9.20 -13.22 -1.46
C LYS A 277 -8.13 -13.57 -0.44
N PHE A 278 -8.16 -12.86 0.67
CA PHE A 278 -7.34 -13.12 1.85
C PHE A 278 -8.21 -13.55 3.04
N PRO A 279 -7.63 -14.22 4.05
CA PRO A 279 -8.38 -14.62 5.27
C PRO A 279 -9.06 -13.46 6.00
N SER A 280 -8.60 -12.24 5.79
CA SER A 280 -9.20 -10.99 6.31
C SER A 280 -10.55 -10.63 5.67
N GLY A 281 -10.89 -11.26 4.53
CA GLY A 281 -12.02 -10.89 3.69
C GLY A 281 -11.67 -9.89 2.59
N MET A 282 -10.45 -9.31 2.59
CA MET A 282 -10.03 -8.41 1.51
C MET A 282 -9.95 -9.16 0.18
N GLU A 283 -10.43 -8.54 -0.90
CA GLU A 283 -10.53 -9.17 -2.22
C GLU A 283 -10.04 -8.26 -3.34
N TYR A 284 -9.49 -8.87 -4.40
CA TYR A 284 -8.97 -8.21 -5.59
C TYR A 284 -9.41 -8.94 -6.85
N ARG A 285 -9.53 -8.20 -7.96
CA ARG A 285 -9.96 -8.73 -9.26
C ARG A 285 -8.79 -9.07 -10.17
N LEU A 286 -7.66 -8.40 -10.01
CA LEU A 286 -6.51 -8.53 -10.89
C LEU A 286 -5.22 -8.60 -10.08
N LEU A 287 -4.40 -9.62 -10.34
CA LEU A 287 -3.03 -9.73 -9.87
C LEU A 287 -2.08 -9.16 -10.92
N VAL A 288 -1.18 -8.28 -10.50
CA VAL A 288 -0.13 -7.72 -11.34
C VAL A 288 1.23 -8.23 -10.87
N LEU A 289 1.94 -8.91 -11.75
CA LEU A 289 3.27 -9.45 -11.45
C LEU A 289 4.37 -8.44 -11.77
N PRO A 290 5.44 -8.40 -10.95
CA PRO A 290 6.62 -7.61 -11.28
C PRO A 290 7.37 -8.25 -12.48
N ALA A 291 7.95 -7.42 -13.33
CA ALA A 291 8.75 -7.86 -14.47
C ALA A 291 10.16 -8.32 -14.04
N PHE A 292 10.22 -9.20 -13.05
CA PHE A 292 11.45 -9.83 -12.62
C PHE A 292 11.73 -11.10 -13.42
N LYS A 293 13.01 -11.31 -13.79
CA LYS A 293 13.43 -12.52 -14.51
C LYS A 293 13.50 -13.75 -13.60
N THR A 294 13.48 -13.55 -12.30
CA THR A 294 13.62 -14.58 -11.28
C THR A 294 12.35 -14.70 -10.45
N MET A 295 12.00 -15.93 -10.11
CA MET A 295 10.91 -16.27 -9.18
C MET A 295 11.20 -17.63 -8.57
N THR A 296 10.90 -17.85 -7.29
CA THR A 296 10.99 -19.18 -6.70
C THR A 296 9.91 -20.11 -7.28
N LEU A 297 10.20 -21.39 -7.29
CA LEU A 297 9.23 -22.39 -7.76
C LEU A 297 7.98 -22.41 -6.87
N ASP A 298 8.12 -22.13 -5.58
CA ASP A 298 7.00 -22.12 -4.64
C ASP A 298 6.05 -20.94 -4.89
N LEU A 299 6.58 -19.75 -5.15
CA LEU A 299 5.75 -18.59 -5.51
C LEU A 299 5.05 -18.82 -6.87
N LEU A 300 5.77 -19.36 -7.86
CA LEU A 300 5.17 -19.67 -9.17
C LEU A 300 4.03 -20.70 -9.05
N LYS A 301 4.22 -21.77 -8.26
CA LYS A 301 3.15 -22.75 -7.99
C LYS A 301 1.94 -22.14 -7.29
N LYS A 302 2.18 -21.17 -6.40
CA LYS A 302 1.08 -20.42 -5.77
C LYS A 302 0.29 -19.63 -6.80
N ILE A 303 0.96 -18.90 -7.70
CA ILE A 303 0.31 -18.18 -8.80
C ILE A 303 -0.45 -19.17 -9.71
N GLU A 304 0.18 -20.27 -10.09
CA GLU A 304 -0.44 -21.32 -10.89
C GLU A 304 -1.74 -21.85 -10.27
N SER A 305 -1.72 -22.15 -8.96
CA SER A 305 -2.91 -22.57 -8.23
C SER A 305 -4.02 -21.53 -8.27
N LEU A 306 -3.70 -20.25 -8.02
CA LEU A 306 -4.71 -19.19 -8.05
C LEU A 306 -5.32 -19.01 -9.46
N VAL A 307 -4.49 -19.06 -10.52
CA VAL A 307 -5.00 -18.99 -11.90
C VAL A 307 -5.87 -20.19 -12.21
N LYS A 308 -5.44 -21.40 -11.84
CA LYS A 308 -6.23 -22.62 -12.01
C LYS A 308 -7.61 -22.51 -11.38
N ASP A 309 -7.71 -21.87 -10.22
CA ASP A 309 -8.95 -21.69 -9.47
C ASP A 309 -9.80 -20.51 -9.97
N GLY A 310 -9.29 -19.63 -10.83
CA GLY A 310 -10.07 -18.59 -11.48
C GLY A 310 -9.50 -17.17 -11.41
N ALA A 311 -8.29 -16.97 -10.86
CA ALA A 311 -7.66 -15.64 -10.83
C ALA A 311 -7.34 -15.12 -12.25
N VAL A 312 -7.43 -13.81 -12.41
CA VAL A 312 -6.90 -13.10 -13.58
C VAL A 312 -5.58 -12.43 -13.20
N VAL A 313 -4.56 -12.67 -14.02
CA VAL A 313 -3.19 -12.19 -13.79
C VAL A 313 -2.71 -11.42 -15.01
N ILE A 314 -1.89 -10.38 -14.80
CA ILE A 314 -1.12 -9.72 -15.85
C ILE A 314 0.36 -9.70 -15.45
N GLY A 315 1.25 -10.11 -16.38
CA GLY A 315 2.68 -10.08 -16.13
C GLY A 315 3.48 -11.00 -17.07
N LEU A 316 4.79 -10.77 -17.09
CA LEU A 316 5.74 -11.56 -17.89
C LEU A 316 6.13 -12.84 -17.13
N PRO A 317 6.46 -13.92 -17.86
CA PRO A 317 6.95 -15.16 -17.25
C PRO A 317 8.36 -14.96 -16.66
N PRO A 318 8.69 -15.56 -15.50
CA PRO A 318 10.05 -15.64 -15.01
C PRO A 318 10.92 -16.56 -15.89
N VAL A 319 12.22 -16.33 -15.89
CA VAL A 319 13.17 -17.06 -16.74
C VAL A 319 13.92 -18.13 -15.93
N GLN A 320 14.16 -17.90 -14.64
CA GLN A 320 14.95 -18.79 -13.81
C GLN A 320 14.60 -18.63 -12.32
N THR A 321 15.00 -19.59 -11.50
CA THR A 321 14.95 -19.46 -10.04
C THR A 321 16.06 -18.51 -9.54
N PRO A 322 15.84 -17.76 -8.43
CA PRO A 322 16.81 -16.74 -8.00
C PRO A 322 18.04 -17.31 -7.27
N GLY A 323 17.92 -18.43 -6.54
CA GLY A 323 18.95 -18.98 -5.66
C GLY A 323 19.66 -20.21 -6.21
N LEU A 324 20.66 -20.70 -5.47
CA LEU A 324 21.38 -21.96 -5.77
C LEU A 324 20.68 -23.19 -5.21
N THR A 325 19.71 -23.03 -4.30
CA THR A 325 18.97 -24.16 -3.72
C THR A 325 18.24 -24.94 -4.81
N GLY A 326 18.63 -26.19 -5.00
CA GLY A 326 18.04 -27.06 -6.04
C GLY A 326 18.50 -26.79 -7.48
N TYR A 327 19.37 -25.79 -7.70
CA TYR A 327 19.94 -25.52 -9.02
C TYR A 327 20.82 -26.70 -9.51
N PRO A 328 20.80 -27.08 -10.82
CA PRO A 328 20.02 -26.50 -11.93
C PRO A 328 18.60 -27.10 -12.10
N ASP A 329 18.21 -28.08 -11.30
CA ASP A 329 16.92 -28.77 -11.44
C ASP A 329 15.73 -27.84 -11.15
N SER A 330 15.89 -26.89 -10.25
CA SER A 330 14.86 -25.88 -9.95
C SER A 330 14.50 -25.05 -11.18
N ASP A 331 15.46 -24.67 -12.01
CA ASP A 331 15.21 -23.91 -13.25
C ASP A 331 14.42 -24.74 -14.27
N ARG A 332 14.74 -26.03 -14.44
CA ARG A 332 13.98 -26.92 -15.35
C ARG A 332 12.52 -27.05 -14.92
N LYS A 333 12.29 -27.22 -13.62
CA LYS A 333 10.93 -27.30 -13.06
C LYS A 333 10.17 -25.98 -13.22
N LEU A 334 10.85 -24.84 -13.02
CA LEU A 334 10.26 -23.52 -13.21
C LEU A 334 9.86 -23.35 -14.69
N GLN A 335 10.73 -23.66 -15.64
CA GLN A 335 10.42 -23.54 -17.07
C GLN A 335 9.22 -24.39 -17.47
N GLN A 336 9.11 -25.61 -16.97
CA GLN A 336 7.94 -26.46 -17.21
C GLN A 336 6.65 -25.85 -16.68
N ALA A 337 6.69 -25.23 -15.50
CA ALA A 337 5.53 -24.56 -14.92
C ALA A 337 5.17 -23.27 -15.70
N VAL A 338 6.17 -22.54 -16.19
CA VAL A 338 5.97 -21.38 -17.06
C VAL A 338 5.30 -21.77 -18.36
N GLU A 339 5.78 -22.82 -19.04
CA GLU A 339 5.16 -23.31 -20.27
C GLU A 339 3.69 -23.70 -20.09
N ASN A 340 3.36 -24.32 -18.96
CA ASN A 340 1.98 -24.67 -18.64
C ASN A 340 1.12 -23.42 -18.39
N LEU A 341 1.61 -22.49 -17.57
CA LEU A 341 0.81 -21.36 -17.10
C LEU A 341 0.67 -20.24 -18.14
N TRP A 342 1.70 -19.96 -18.94
CA TRP A 342 1.67 -18.93 -20.01
C TRP A 342 1.31 -19.53 -21.39
N GLY A 343 1.29 -20.86 -21.52
CA GLY A 343 1.01 -21.53 -22.80
C GLY A 343 2.19 -21.51 -23.77
N GLY A 344 3.40 -21.26 -23.28
CA GLY A 344 4.64 -21.24 -24.03
C GLY A 344 5.71 -20.35 -23.38
N SER A 345 6.92 -20.41 -23.92
CA SER A 345 8.06 -19.59 -23.49
C SER A 345 8.31 -18.39 -24.42
N GLN A 346 7.71 -18.39 -25.61
CA GLN A 346 7.91 -17.36 -26.62
C GLN A 346 6.89 -16.23 -26.45
N LEU A 347 7.39 -15.01 -26.22
CA LEU A 347 6.56 -13.85 -25.95
C LEU A 347 5.67 -13.51 -27.17
N PRO A 348 4.33 -13.55 -27.04
CA PRO A 348 3.44 -13.22 -28.15
C PRO A 348 3.45 -11.71 -28.45
N GLU A 349 3.17 -11.37 -29.73
CA GLU A 349 2.99 -9.99 -30.15
C GLU A 349 1.71 -9.38 -29.54
N GLY A 350 1.83 -8.16 -29.03
CA GLY A 350 0.75 -7.43 -28.37
C GLY A 350 0.46 -7.95 -26.96
N LEU A 351 -0.76 -7.72 -26.48
CA LEU A 351 -1.29 -8.29 -25.23
C LEU A 351 -2.19 -9.48 -25.56
N LYS A 352 -1.86 -10.67 -25.06
CA LYS A 352 -2.63 -11.90 -25.26
C LYS A 352 -3.04 -12.51 -23.93
N PHE A 353 -4.17 -13.20 -23.94
CA PHE A 353 -4.62 -13.99 -22.80
C PHE A 353 -4.39 -15.48 -23.07
N HIS A 354 -3.77 -16.14 -22.10
CA HIS A 354 -3.75 -17.61 -22.03
C HIS A 354 -4.68 -18.08 -20.91
N THR A 355 -5.57 -18.99 -21.21
CA THR A 355 -6.50 -19.57 -20.23
C THR A 355 -5.86 -20.81 -19.59
N TYR A 356 -5.83 -20.84 -18.27
CA TYR A 356 -5.34 -21.98 -17.50
C TYR A 356 -6.32 -22.31 -16.37
N GLY A 357 -6.90 -23.50 -16.39
CA GLY A 357 -7.98 -23.87 -15.47
C GLY A 357 -9.22 -22.98 -15.66
N LYS A 358 -9.66 -22.32 -14.57
CA LYS A 358 -10.80 -21.38 -14.59
C LYS A 358 -10.37 -19.92 -14.80
N GLY A 359 -9.09 -19.64 -14.68
CA GLY A 359 -8.54 -18.29 -14.79
C GLY A 359 -7.78 -18.07 -16.08
N ARG A 360 -7.08 -16.95 -16.13
CA ARG A 360 -6.29 -16.55 -17.30
C ARG A 360 -5.14 -15.63 -16.94
N ILE A 361 -4.09 -15.64 -17.76
CA ILE A 361 -2.97 -14.73 -17.64
C ILE A 361 -2.85 -13.87 -18.90
N ALA A 362 -2.70 -12.56 -18.72
CA ALA A 362 -2.44 -11.59 -19.77
C ALA A 362 -0.93 -11.34 -19.86
N TRP A 363 -0.35 -11.50 -21.04
CA TRP A 363 1.09 -11.34 -21.27
C TRP A 363 1.40 -10.96 -22.71
N GLY A 364 2.63 -10.59 -23.01
CA GLY A 364 3.07 -10.28 -24.37
C GLY A 364 3.97 -9.07 -24.47
N THR A 365 4.34 -8.72 -25.74
CA THR A 365 5.27 -7.63 -26.02
C THR A 365 4.77 -6.27 -25.58
N ASP A 366 3.45 -6.04 -25.49
CA ASP A 366 2.91 -4.78 -24.97
C ASP A 366 3.38 -4.53 -23.54
N ILE A 367 3.38 -5.57 -22.67
CA ILE A 367 3.89 -5.44 -21.31
C ILE A 367 5.37 -5.09 -21.32
N GLN A 368 6.18 -5.81 -22.13
CA GLN A 368 7.63 -5.58 -22.21
C GLN A 368 7.96 -4.15 -22.66
N ASN A 369 7.18 -3.61 -23.60
CA ASN A 369 7.39 -2.29 -24.18
C ASN A 369 6.84 -1.14 -23.32
N HIS A 370 5.92 -1.44 -22.38
CA HIS A 370 5.23 -0.47 -21.56
C HIS A 370 5.35 -0.84 -20.06
N LEU A 371 6.58 -1.05 -19.61
CA LEU A 371 6.88 -1.18 -18.19
C LEU A 371 7.03 0.22 -17.56
N ASP A 372 6.40 0.38 -16.42
CA ASP A 372 6.57 1.53 -15.56
C ASP A 372 7.18 1.08 -14.23
N ASN A 373 8.45 1.35 -14.03
CA ASN A 373 9.29 0.71 -13.02
C ASN A 373 9.34 -0.83 -13.26
N LEU A 374 8.82 -1.60 -12.32
CA LEU A 374 8.82 -3.07 -12.36
C LEU A 374 7.50 -3.67 -12.89
N TYR A 375 6.50 -2.87 -13.16
CA TYR A 375 5.16 -3.36 -13.46
C TYR A 375 4.67 -2.90 -14.83
N PRO A 376 3.71 -3.63 -15.44
CA PRO A 376 2.96 -3.09 -16.57
C PRO A 376 2.41 -1.71 -16.24
N ASP A 377 2.42 -0.78 -17.19
CA ASP A 377 1.83 0.52 -16.96
C ASP A 377 0.34 0.41 -16.59
N PHE A 378 -0.18 1.46 -15.96
CA PHE A 378 -1.55 1.46 -15.47
C PHE A 378 -2.58 1.37 -16.60
N ASP A 379 -2.29 1.89 -17.78
CA ASP A 379 -3.24 1.86 -18.88
C ASP A 379 -3.43 0.45 -19.43
N LEU A 380 -2.37 -0.38 -19.47
CA LEU A 380 -2.49 -1.81 -19.75
C LEU A 380 -3.26 -2.55 -18.64
N THR A 381 -2.93 -2.25 -17.37
CA THR A 381 -3.60 -2.86 -16.22
C THR A 381 -5.09 -2.52 -16.21
N SER A 382 -5.44 -1.25 -16.41
CA SER A 382 -6.84 -0.80 -16.46
C SER A 382 -7.58 -1.32 -17.71
N LYS A 383 -6.89 -1.53 -18.83
CA LYS A 383 -7.46 -2.18 -20.03
C LYS A 383 -7.92 -3.61 -19.71
N VAL A 384 -7.12 -4.38 -18.98
CA VAL A 384 -7.51 -5.75 -18.55
C VAL A 384 -8.75 -5.71 -17.67
N LEU A 385 -8.84 -4.78 -16.70
CA LEU A 385 -10.04 -4.63 -15.85
C LEU A 385 -11.28 -4.25 -16.67
N ARG A 386 -11.14 -3.35 -17.65
CA ARG A 386 -12.25 -2.99 -18.57
C ARG A 386 -12.71 -4.19 -19.41
N GLU A 387 -11.78 -5.02 -19.91
CA GLU A 387 -12.12 -6.27 -20.61
C GLU A 387 -12.80 -7.31 -19.71
N MET A 388 -12.56 -7.24 -18.41
CA MET A 388 -13.30 -8.00 -17.39
C MET A 388 -14.66 -7.38 -17.03
N HIS A 389 -15.04 -6.29 -17.69
CA HIS A 389 -16.26 -5.50 -17.42
C HIS A 389 -16.33 -4.91 -16.00
N VAL A 390 -15.19 -4.68 -15.37
CA VAL A 390 -15.11 -3.99 -14.08
C VAL A 390 -15.27 -2.49 -14.30
N PRO A 391 -16.30 -1.85 -13.75
CA PRO A 391 -16.45 -0.40 -13.85
C PRO A 391 -15.32 0.31 -13.11
N VAL A 392 -14.94 1.49 -13.60
CA VAL A 392 -14.03 2.40 -12.88
C VAL A 392 -14.62 2.71 -11.51
N ASP A 393 -13.77 2.70 -10.48
CA ASP A 393 -14.22 2.88 -9.10
C ASP A 393 -14.63 4.33 -8.82
N PHE A 394 -13.77 5.27 -9.22
CA PHE A 394 -14.03 6.71 -9.14
C PHE A 394 -13.36 7.46 -10.30
N LEU A 395 -14.04 8.45 -10.81
CA LEU A 395 -13.51 9.37 -11.82
C LEU A 395 -14.16 10.74 -11.66
N SER A 396 -13.38 11.81 -11.82
CA SER A 396 -13.91 13.16 -11.99
C SER A 396 -13.44 13.77 -13.31
N ASP A 397 -14.28 14.60 -13.92
CA ASP A 397 -14.02 15.22 -15.22
C ASP A 397 -12.80 16.16 -15.22
N GLN A 398 -12.37 16.67 -14.07
CA GLN A 398 -11.22 17.57 -13.93
C GLN A 398 -9.95 16.88 -13.39
N GLY A 399 -10.02 15.64 -12.90
CA GLY A 399 -8.87 14.90 -12.37
C GLY A 399 -8.20 15.54 -11.15
N THR A 400 -8.90 16.44 -10.43
CA THR A 400 -8.39 17.20 -9.29
C THR A 400 -9.02 16.83 -7.96
N VAL A 401 -9.83 15.79 -7.97
CA VAL A 401 -10.46 15.24 -6.76
C VAL A 401 -9.79 13.91 -6.43
N ARG A 402 -9.22 13.82 -5.26
CA ARG A 402 -8.70 12.56 -4.70
C ARG A 402 -9.80 11.80 -3.98
N TYR A 403 -9.66 10.50 -3.86
CA TYR A 403 -10.67 9.67 -3.22
C TYR A 403 -10.09 8.46 -2.48
N ILE A 404 -10.91 7.91 -1.59
CA ILE A 404 -10.84 6.52 -1.13
C ILE A 404 -12.26 5.98 -1.03
N HIS A 405 -12.46 4.75 -1.51
CA HIS A 405 -13.73 4.03 -1.43
C HIS A 405 -13.70 3.00 -0.31
N LYS A 406 -14.71 3.02 0.53
CA LYS A 406 -14.91 2.03 1.59
C LYS A 406 -16.33 1.50 1.58
N GLN A 407 -16.48 0.26 2.05
CA GLN A 407 -17.76 -0.42 2.15
C GLN A 407 -17.97 -0.96 3.57
N VAL A 408 -19.15 -0.77 4.10
CA VAL A 408 -19.61 -1.39 5.34
C VAL A 408 -21.03 -1.92 5.13
N ASP A 409 -21.21 -3.21 5.31
CA ASP A 409 -22.44 -3.91 4.95
C ASP A 409 -22.83 -3.60 3.49
N ASP A 410 -24.03 -3.06 3.23
CA ASP A 410 -24.49 -2.64 1.92
C ASP A 410 -24.33 -1.14 1.65
N VAL A 411 -23.65 -0.40 2.53
CA VAL A 411 -23.38 1.04 2.37
C VAL A 411 -22.01 1.21 1.74
N ASP A 412 -21.96 1.80 0.55
CA ASP A 412 -20.74 2.30 -0.07
C ASP A 412 -20.54 3.75 0.34
N TYR A 413 -19.31 4.13 0.69
CA TYR A 413 -18.98 5.52 0.91
C TYR A 413 -17.60 5.90 0.43
N PHE A 414 -17.49 7.12 -0.05
CA PHE A 414 -16.27 7.68 -0.61
C PHE A 414 -15.89 8.91 0.21
N PHE A 415 -14.65 8.96 0.69
CA PHE A 415 -14.07 10.24 1.05
C PHE A 415 -13.53 10.86 -0.22
N VAL A 416 -13.90 12.11 -0.48
CA VAL A 416 -13.47 12.87 -1.66
C VAL A 416 -12.96 14.24 -1.24
N SER A 417 -11.87 14.71 -1.85
CA SER A 417 -11.24 15.97 -1.49
C SER A 417 -10.72 16.72 -2.72
N ASN A 418 -11.08 18.01 -2.79
CA ASN A 418 -10.48 18.97 -3.72
C ASN A 418 -9.03 19.25 -3.31
N ARG A 419 -8.06 18.95 -4.17
CA ARG A 419 -6.63 19.21 -3.90
C ARG A 419 -6.19 20.61 -4.34
N MET A 420 -7.08 21.43 -4.87
CA MET A 420 -6.78 22.76 -5.42
C MET A 420 -7.17 23.86 -4.44
N ASP A 421 -6.38 24.94 -4.43
CA ASP A 421 -6.66 26.17 -3.68
C ASP A 421 -7.59 27.10 -4.46
N LYS A 422 -8.75 26.54 -4.88
CA LYS A 422 -9.80 27.30 -5.59
C LYS A 422 -11.15 26.60 -5.50
N ASP A 423 -12.21 27.40 -5.65
CA ASP A 423 -13.55 26.87 -5.86
C ASP A 423 -13.60 26.06 -7.15
N MET A 424 -14.34 24.97 -7.14
CA MET A 424 -14.55 24.14 -8.31
C MET A 424 -15.88 23.39 -8.26
N SER A 425 -16.46 23.12 -9.42
CA SER A 425 -17.55 22.18 -9.61
C SER A 425 -17.08 21.07 -10.54
N VAL A 426 -17.35 19.83 -10.17
CA VAL A 426 -16.94 18.64 -10.93
C VAL A 426 -18.13 17.70 -11.12
N ASN A 427 -18.14 17.02 -12.26
CA ASN A 427 -18.99 15.86 -12.45
C ASN A 427 -18.19 14.61 -12.04
N ALA A 428 -18.61 13.99 -10.92
CA ALA A 428 -17.94 12.86 -10.31
C ALA A 428 -18.76 11.57 -10.54
N HIS A 429 -18.06 10.50 -10.93
CA HIS A 429 -18.63 9.19 -11.21
C HIS A 429 -18.17 8.20 -10.15
N PHE A 430 -19.13 7.55 -9.49
CA PHE A 430 -18.89 6.62 -8.37
C PHE A 430 -19.36 5.23 -8.75
N ARG A 431 -18.57 4.18 -8.45
CA ARG A 431 -18.98 2.78 -8.60
C ARG A 431 -19.97 2.39 -7.50
N ALA A 432 -21.11 3.00 -7.52
CA ALA A 432 -22.29 2.69 -6.72
C ALA A 432 -23.52 2.99 -7.57
N SER A 433 -24.54 2.15 -7.53
CA SER A 433 -25.75 2.34 -8.34
C SER A 433 -26.99 1.84 -7.60
N GLY A 434 -28.17 2.33 -7.99
CA GLY A 434 -29.43 1.95 -7.39
C GLY A 434 -29.64 2.41 -5.96
N LYS A 435 -28.80 3.31 -5.46
CA LYS A 435 -28.81 3.81 -4.08
C LYS A 435 -28.90 5.32 -4.05
N GLN A 436 -29.48 5.87 -2.98
CA GLN A 436 -29.59 7.33 -2.78
C GLN A 436 -28.25 7.88 -2.25
N PRO A 437 -27.65 8.90 -2.89
CA PRO A 437 -26.44 9.54 -2.38
C PRO A 437 -26.75 10.57 -1.28
N TYR A 438 -25.90 10.56 -0.25
CA TYR A 438 -25.90 11.52 0.87
C TYR A 438 -24.52 12.12 0.99
N LEU A 439 -24.46 13.44 1.13
CA LEU A 439 -23.21 14.16 1.41
C LEU A 439 -23.10 14.43 2.90
N TRP A 440 -21.97 14.13 3.48
CA TRP A 440 -21.62 14.54 4.83
C TRP A 440 -20.38 15.41 4.82
N ASP A 441 -20.49 16.59 5.40
CA ASP A 441 -19.39 17.53 5.57
C ASP A 441 -18.72 17.32 6.94
N PRO A 442 -17.48 16.82 6.99
CA PRO A 442 -16.80 16.54 8.26
C PRO A 442 -16.39 17.80 9.04
N VAL A 443 -16.31 18.96 8.38
CA VAL A 443 -16.05 20.25 9.06
C VAL A 443 -17.25 20.67 9.88
N THR A 444 -18.42 20.68 9.29
CA THR A 444 -19.66 21.15 9.95
C THR A 444 -20.44 20.04 10.65
N GLY A 445 -20.21 18.77 10.27
CA GLY A 445 -20.99 17.62 10.72
C GLY A 445 -22.39 17.52 10.08
N LYS A 446 -22.70 18.35 9.08
CA LYS A 446 -24.02 18.37 8.43
C LYS A 446 -24.14 17.32 7.34
N THR A 447 -25.35 16.74 7.22
CA THR A 447 -25.70 15.79 6.18
C THR A 447 -26.76 16.40 5.26
N SER A 448 -26.60 16.22 3.95
CA SER A 448 -27.56 16.63 2.94
C SER A 448 -27.77 15.54 1.88
N LEU A 449 -28.92 15.57 1.22
CA LEU A 449 -29.16 14.79 0.01
C LEU A 449 -28.46 15.44 -1.17
N ILE A 450 -27.95 14.63 -2.09
CA ILE A 450 -27.41 15.11 -3.36
C ILE A 450 -28.33 14.62 -4.48
N PRO A 451 -28.71 15.49 -5.42
CA PRO A 451 -29.39 15.06 -6.64
C PRO A 451 -28.51 14.15 -7.48
N VAL A 452 -29.06 13.05 -7.97
CA VAL A 452 -28.40 12.18 -8.93
C VAL A 452 -28.48 12.81 -10.31
N SER A 453 -27.33 13.02 -10.97
CA SER A 453 -27.30 13.48 -12.36
C SER A 453 -27.64 12.34 -13.32
N THR A 454 -27.00 11.19 -13.16
CA THR A 454 -27.30 9.96 -13.92
C THR A 454 -26.97 8.72 -13.10
N ASP A 455 -27.71 7.63 -13.31
CA ASP A 455 -27.38 6.27 -12.84
C ASP A 455 -27.51 5.32 -14.02
N ASN A 456 -26.43 4.62 -14.37
CA ASN A 456 -26.39 3.69 -15.51
C ASN A 456 -26.47 2.21 -15.10
N GLY A 457 -26.84 1.93 -13.85
CA GLY A 457 -26.92 0.58 -13.28
C GLY A 457 -25.57 -0.02 -12.85
N LYS A 458 -24.47 0.74 -13.03
CA LYS A 458 -23.11 0.35 -12.58
C LYS A 458 -22.41 1.47 -11.82
N GLN A 459 -22.70 2.70 -12.20
CA GLN A 459 -22.13 3.92 -11.63
C GLN A 459 -23.20 5.00 -11.50
N THR A 460 -23.07 5.81 -10.46
CA THR A 460 -23.86 7.02 -10.26
C THR A 460 -22.99 8.25 -10.48
N SER A 461 -23.51 9.23 -11.23
CA SER A 461 -22.84 10.52 -11.47
C SER A 461 -23.49 11.60 -10.64
N LEU A 462 -22.66 12.43 -10.02
CA LEU A 462 -23.08 13.55 -9.17
C LEU A 462 -22.31 14.80 -9.55
N GLU A 463 -22.99 15.95 -9.50
CA GLU A 463 -22.33 17.24 -9.53
C GLU A 463 -21.95 17.64 -8.10
N LEU A 464 -20.65 17.86 -7.86
CA LEU A 464 -20.11 18.25 -6.57
C LEU A 464 -19.41 19.60 -6.66
N ALA A 465 -19.81 20.52 -5.79
CA ALA A 465 -19.16 21.81 -5.62
C ALA A 465 -18.23 21.77 -4.40
N PHE A 466 -17.01 22.25 -4.57
CA PHE A 466 -15.98 22.31 -3.53
C PHE A 466 -15.44 23.73 -3.40
N ALA A 467 -15.30 24.20 -2.17
CA ALA A 467 -14.42 25.30 -1.84
C ALA A 467 -12.93 24.87 -1.88
N PRO A 468 -11.97 25.79 -1.76
CA PRO A 468 -10.53 25.44 -1.70
C PRO A 468 -10.26 24.38 -0.64
N TYR A 469 -9.57 23.29 -1.04
CA TYR A 469 -9.22 22.15 -0.16
C TYR A 469 -10.39 21.54 0.62
N GLN A 470 -11.61 21.70 0.15
CA GLN A 470 -12.77 21.10 0.81
C GLN A 470 -12.85 19.61 0.57
N SER A 471 -13.35 18.88 1.56
CA SER A 471 -13.57 17.44 1.50
C SER A 471 -14.93 17.04 2.01
N TYR A 472 -15.44 15.91 1.50
CA TYR A 472 -16.72 15.34 1.87
C TYR A 472 -16.64 13.83 2.00
N PHE A 473 -17.61 13.26 2.72
CA PHE A 473 -17.99 11.86 2.55
C PHE A 473 -19.27 11.79 1.72
N VAL A 474 -19.25 10.98 0.67
CA VAL A 474 -20.42 10.69 -0.16
C VAL A 474 -20.83 9.25 0.12
N PHE A 475 -22.00 9.08 0.73
CA PHE A 475 -22.57 7.79 1.08
C PHE A 475 -23.62 7.38 0.05
N PHE A 476 -23.62 6.10 -0.33
CA PHE A 476 -24.65 5.47 -1.15
C PHE A 476 -25.34 4.40 -0.33
N SER A 477 -26.64 4.60 -0.05
CA SER A 477 -27.43 3.69 0.78
C SER A 477 -28.87 3.62 0.29
N GLY A 478 -29.53 2.51 0.57
CA GLY A 478 -30.96 2.35 0.32
C GLY A 478 -31.84 3.24 1.20
N ASP A 479 -31.31 3.65 2.37
CA ASP A 479 -32.04 4.49 3.32
C ASP A 479 -31.10 5.41 4.13
N ARG A 480 -31.70 6.52 4.63
CA ARG A 480 -30.99 7.51 5.44
C ARG A 480 -30.57 6.97 6.82
N GLN A 481 -31.32 6.05 7.39
CA GLN A 481 -31.04 5.53 8.73
C GLN A 481 -29.72 4.77 8.74
N SER A 482 -29.48 3.95 7.74
CA SER A 482 -28.21 3.22 7.56
C SER A 482 -27.00 4.16 7.47
N VAL A 483 -27.13 5.30 6.76
CA VAL A 483 -26.10 6.35 6.72
C VAL A 483 -25.87 6.96 8.10
N MET A 484 -26.97 7.35 8.78
CA MET A 484 -26.88 7.97 10.11
C MET A 484 -26.24 7.04 11.13
N LEU A 485 -26.51 5.73 11.05
CA LEU A 485 -25.86 4.72 11.91
C LEU A 485 -24.33 4.70 11.70
N GLN A 486 -23.84 4.90 10.48
CA GLN A 486 -22.40 4.98 10.24
C GLN A 486 -21.77 6.25 10.81
N ILE A 487 -22.46 7.38 10.73
CA ILE A 487 -21.95 8.69 11.16
C ILE A 487 -22.03 8.88 12.69
N TYR A 488 -23.12 8.46 13.31
CA TYR A 488 -23.45 8.82 14.70
C TYR A 488 -23.40 7.67 15.70
N PHE A 489 -23.20 6.41 15.27
CA PHE A 489 -23.21 5.29 16.20
C PHE A 489 -21.87 4.55 16.25
N THR A 490 -21.18 4.68 17.35
CA THR A 490 -21.04 3.63 18.38
C THR A 490 -20.59 4.27 19.69
N PRO A 491 -21.20 3.97 20.83
CA PRO A 491 -20.55 4.24 22.11
C PRO A 491 -19.26 3.42 22.15
N ILE A 492 -18.17 4.08 22.50
CA ILE A 492 -16.90 3.46 22.87
C ILE A 492 -17.09 2.72 24.18
#